data_d85a8936423f45b5172565ae84549a9e
#
_entry.id   d85a8936423f45b5172565ae84549a9e
#
_cell.length_a   1.000
_cell.length_b   1.000
_cell.length_c   1.000
_cell.angle_alpha   90.00
_cell.angle_beta   90.00
_cell.angle_gamma   90.00
#
_symmetry.space_group_name_H-M   'P 1'
#
loop_
_entity.id
_entity.type
_entity.pdbx_description
1 polymer ?
#
loop_
_entity_poly.entity_id
_entity_poly.type
_entity_poly.pdbx_seq_one_letter_code
_entity_poly.pdbx_strand_id
1 'polypeptide(L)'
;MSPDLSVMMLTWEYPPRTIGGISPHIYYLSKSLARNGVKVHVVTCDFPGAPAHEVVDGVEVYRIDSYKNPSPDFATWVYLMNMNMQKEAAAITRQLGGKIDVFHAHDWLVATAGIGLKHVFRKPFFATMHSTEIGRRNGIHFDYERMIHETEAWLTYEAWKVICCSDYMVQHVKWAFGLPPDKLNMIPNGVNAEVYTKNDKESLAQFRSKYALPEEKIVLFVGRLVYEKGVHVLVNAAPKVLEKTNAKFIIVGNGYMKDQLSTLANGMGLAHKVMFTGFVDDETLRKLQRCADVSVVPSLFEPFGIVALEAMAAKSPIVVSDTGGLSEIVNHDIDGVKVYTGNPDSLAWGINRVLTDEAYANTIRTNAHRKVQEKYNWDKIAQQTKTMYENILAEYSKSFWAQKIQ
;
A
#
# COMPACT_ATOMS: atom_id res chain seq x y z
N MET A 1 23.79 21.70 14.01
CA MET A 1 22.98 20.46 14.03
C MET A 1 21.53 20.89 14.07
N SER A 2 20.73 20.53 13.07
CA SER A 2 19.28 20.74 13.19
C SER A 2 18.79 20.02 14.45
N PRO A 3 17.86 20.60 15.24
CA PRO A 3 17.27 19.90 16.37
C PRO A 3 16.73 18.57 15.87
N ASP A 4 16.85 17.51 16.71
CA ASP A 4 16.36 16.16 16.38
C ASP A 4 14.88 16.23 15.99
N LEU A 5 14.59 16.15 14.69
CA LEU A 5 13.23 16.15 14.16
C LEU A 5 12.43 15.00 14.75
N SER A 6 11.29 15.29 15.38
CA SER A 6 10.41 14.31 16.01
C SER A 6 9.03 14.30 15.34
N VAL A 7 8.61 13.14 14.84
CA VAL A 7 7.37 12.96 14.09
C VAL A 7 6.49 11.91 14.76
N MET A 8 5.22 12.21 14.94
CA MET A 8 4.20 11.24 15.36
C MET A 8 3.35 10.84 14.16
N MET A 9 3.45 9.58 13.75
CA MET A 9 2.64 8.98 12.70
C MET A 9 1.42 8.28 13.30
N LEU A 10 0.25 8.60 12.77
CA LEU A 10 -1.01 7.97 13.14
C LEU A 10 -1.45 7.02 12.04
N THR A 11 -1.72 5.78 12.39
CA THR A 11 -2.16 4.75 11.46
C THR A 11 -3.08 3.74 12.15
N TRP A 12 -4.03 3.15 11.43
CA TRP A 12 -4.90 2.13 12.00
C TRP A 12 -4.30 0.71 11.91
N GLU A 13 -3.25 0.54 11.11
CA GLU A 13 -2.53 -0.73 10.94
C GLU A 13 -1.02 -0.52 10.96
N TYR A 14 -0.33 -1.41 11.67
CA TYR A 14 1.13 -1.55 11.73
C TYR A 14 1.44 -2.99 12.13
N PRO A 15 2.50 -3.64 11.61
CA PRO A 15 2.76 -5.04 11.95
C PRO A 15 2.75 -5.31 13.46
N PRO A 16 2.16 -6.45 13.90
CA PRO A 16 1.63 -7.56 13.10
C PRO A 16 0.21 -7.36 12.55
N ARG A 17 -0.47 -6.23 12.83
CA ARG A 17 -1.77 -5.88 12.22
C ARG A 17 -1.55 -5.41 10.79
N THR A 18 -1.76 -6.31 9.83
CA THR A 18 -1.65 -6.01 8.39
C THR A 18 -2.95 -6.35 7.68
N ILE A 19 -3.59 -5.33 7.08
CA ILE A 19 -4.86 -5.44 6.36
C ILE A 19 -4.67 -5.09 4.88
N GLY A 20 -3.82 -4.09 4.61
CA GLY A 20 -3.56 -3.61 3.27
C GLY A 20 -2.17 -3.01 3.09
N GLY A 21 -2.02 -2.15 2.08
CA GLY A 21 -0.75 -1.51 1.73
C GLY A 21 -0.27 -0.43 2.69
N ILE A 22 -1.13 0.04 3.61
CA ILE A 22 -0.76 1.06 4.60
C ILE A 22 0.25 0.49 5.60
N SER A 23 0.02 -0.72 6.11
CA SER A 23 0.90 -1.37 7.08
C SER A 23 2.36 -1.47 6.58
N PRO A 24 2.67 -2.08 5.42
CA PRO A 24 4.04 -2.12 4.92
C PRO A 24 4.59 -0.71 4.59
N HIS A 25 3.77 0.22 4.10
CA HIS A 25 4.20 1.59 3.87
C HIS A 25 4.73 2.24 5.16
N ILE A 26 3.91 2.25 6.23
CA ILE A 26 4.31 2.86 7.51
C ILE A 26 5.53 2.15 8.10
N TYR A 27 5.54 0.82 8.06
CA TYR A 27 6.63 0.01 8.61
C TYR A 27 7.97 0.38 7.97
N TYR A 28 8.06 0.39 6.66
CA TYR A 28 9.32 0.67 5.98
C TYR A 28 9.68 2.15 5.99
N LEU A 29 8.71 3.05 5.84
CA LEU A 29 8.94 4.49 5.88
C LEU A 29 9.44 4.93 7.26
N SER A 30 8.78 4.52 8.35
CA SER A 30 9.15 4.88 9.72
C SER A 30 10.57 4.41 10.07
N LYS A 31 10.92 3.17 9.73
CA LYS A 31 12.26 2.61 9.92
C LYS A 31 13.33 3.37 9.12
N SER A 32 13.03 3.72 7.87
CA SER A 32 13.96 4.47 7.04
C SER A 32 14.11 5.91 7.51
N LEU A 33 13.05 6.54 8.01
CA LEU A 33 13.12 7.86 8.66
C LEU A 33 13.99 7.80 9.93
N ALA A 34 13.82 6.76 10.77
CA ALA A 34 14.65 6.57 11.97
C ALA A 34 16.13 6.40 11.62
N ARG A 35 16.48 5.61 10.60
CA ARG A 35 17.85 5.50 10.09
C ARG A 35 18.40 6.84 9.57
N ASN A 36 17.54 7.72 9.05
CA ASN A 36 17.88 9.07 8.60
C ASN A 36 17.89 10.11 9.73
N GLY A 37 17.86 9.68 11.00
CA GLY A 37 18.00 10.53 12.18
C GLY A 37 16.72 11.27 12.58
N VAL A 38 15.54 10.80 12.16
CA VAL A 38 14.25 11.30 12.63
C VAL A 38 13.80 10.48 13.83
N LYS A 39 13.34 11.11 14.91
CA LYS A 39 12.68 10.44 16.02
C LYS A 39 11.24 10.14 15.60
N VAL A 40 10.94 8.86 15.39
CA VAL A 40 9.62 8.44 14.89
C VAL A 40 8.83 7.74 15.98
N HIS A 41 7.62 8.24 16.21
CA HIS A 41 6.63 7.69 17.13
C HIS A 41 5.41 7.24 16.28
N VAL A 42 5.14 5.95 16.24
CA VAL A 42 3.96 5.40 15.56
C VAL A 42 2.90 5.10 16.60
N VAL A 43 1.71 5.67 16.44
CA VAL A 43 0.52 5.34 17.24
C VAL A 43 -0.44 4.56 16.34
N THR A 44 -0.75 3.34 16.75
CA THR A 44 -1.55 2.39 15.96
C THR A 44 -2.53 1.60 16.81
N CYS A 45 -3.43 0.85 16.19
CA CYS A 45 -4.34 -0.03 16.89
C CYS A 45 -3.61 -1.22 17.52
N ASP A 46 -4.14 -1.71 18.63
CA ASP A 46 -3.67 -2.94 19.27
C ASP A 46 -3.88 -4.18 18.38
N PHE A 47 -3.14 -5.22 18.71
CA PHE A 47 -3.25 -6.52 18.07
C PHE A 47 -3.00 -7.63 19.11
N PRO A 48 -3.75 -8.74 19.08
CA PRO A 48 -3.57 -9.84 20.02
C PRO A 48 -2.13 -10.36 20.04
N GLY A 49 -1.52 -10.40 21.22
CA GLY A 49 -0.14 -10.87 21.42
C GLY A 49 0.96 -9.84 21.12
N ALA A 50 0.63 -8.67 20.58
CA ALA A 50 1.60 -7.59 20.40
C ALA A 50 1.68 -6.72 21.68
N PRO A 51 2.89 -6.24 22.07
CA PRO A 51 3.05 -5.38 23.22
C PRO A 51 2.39 -4.00 23.00
N ALA A 52 1.89 -3.36 24.08
CA ALA A 52 1.31 -2.02 24.01
C ALA A 52 2.33 -0.96 23.60
N HIS A 53 3.61 -1.17 23.94
CA HIS A 53 4.73 -0.32 23.56
C HIS A 53 5.95 -1.18 23.28
N GLU A 54 6.64 -0.87 22.17
CA GLU A 54 7.91 -1.49 21.80
C GLU A 54 8.75 -0.55 20.96
N VAL A 55 10.04 -0.85 20.85
CA VAL A 55 10.96 -0.17 19.91
C VAL A 55 11.34 -1.15 18.82
N VAL A 56 11.03 -0.80 17.57
CA VAL A 56 11.33 -1.62 16.38
C VAL A 56 12.27 -0.85 15.46
N ASP A 57 13.52 -1.28 15.36
CA ASP A 57 14.54 -0.64 14.49
C ASP A 57 14.63 0.89 14.67
N GLY A 58 14.55 1.36 15.91
CA GLY A 58 14.63 2.78 16.26
C GLY A 58 13.32 3.54 16.17
N VAL A 59 12.20 2.87 15.88
CA VAL A 59 10.85 3.42 15.87
C VAL A 59 10.14 3.09 17.17
N GLU A 60 9.62 4.10 17.86
CA GLU A 60 8.76 3.94 19.04
C GLU A 60 7.33 3.62 18.59
N VAL A 61 6.85 2.42 18.88
CA VAL A 61 5.52 1.95 18.47
C VAL A 61 4.60 1.84 19.68
N TYR A 62 3.52 2.60 19.66
CA TYR A 62 2.49 2.61 20.71
C TYR A 62 1.20 2.02 20.14
N ARG A 63 0.74 0.91 20.73
CA ARG A 63 -0.52 0.27 20.35
C ARG A 63 -1.60 0.64 21.34
N ILE A 64 -2.59 1.37 20.85
CA ILE A 64 -3.71 1.85 21.65
C ILE A 64 -4.88 0.87 21.56
N ASP A 65 -5.71 0.82 22.59
CA ASP A 65 -6.97 0.09 22.54
C ASP A 65 -7.83 0.62 21.38
N SER A 66 -8.06 -0.24 20.39
CA SER A 66 -8.82 0.08 19.19
C SER A 66 -10.34 0.06 19.39
N TYR A 67 -10.81 0.09 20.66
CA TYR A 67 -12.22 -0.02 21.03
C TYR A 67 -12.79 -1.40 20.74
N LYS A 68 -12.71 -2.29 21.73
CA LYS A 68 -13.12 -3.70 21.62
C LYS A 68 -14.61 -3.95 21.80
N ASN A 69 -15.38 -2.93 22.24
CA ASN A 69 -16.81 -3.07 22.39
C ASN A 69 -17.51 -3.18 21.02
N PRO A 70 -18.59 -3.95 20.93
CA PRO A 70 -19.37 -4.03 19.70
C PRO A 70 -19.81 -2.65 19.23
N SER A 71 -19.55 -2.34 17.98
CA SER A 71 -20.03 -1.14 17.28
C SER A 71 -21.10 -1.55 16.28
N PRO A 72 -22.13 -0.72 16.05
CA PRO A 72 -23.21 -1.05 15.12
C PRO A 72 -22.71 -1.20 13.66
N ASP A 73 -21.64 -0.49 13.33
CA ASP A 73 -21.02 -0.49 11.99
C ASP A 73 -19.53 -0.10 12.07
N PHE A 74 -18.84 -0.28 10.94
CA PHE A 74 -17.41 0.02 10.83
C PHE A 74 -17.08 1.50 11.02
N ALA A 75 -17.93 2.40 10.57
CA ALA A 75 -17.71 3.84 10.68
C ALA A 75 -17.78 4.30 12.14
N THR A 76 -18.79 3.87 12.87
CA THR A 76 -18.90 4.11 14.30
C THR A 76 -17.67 3.58 15.03
N TRP A 77 -17.21 2.39 14.67
CA TRP A 77 -15.97 1.85 15.22
C TRP A 77 -14.77 2.76 14.95
N VAL A 78 -14.62 3.28 13.72
CA VAL A 78 -13.54 4.20 13.35
C VAL A 78 -13.57 5.47 14.22
N TYR A 79 -14.73 6.07 14.44
CA TYR A 79 -14.85 7.25 15.31
C TYR A 79 -14.43 6.96 16.76
N LEU A 80 -14.89 5.86 17.32
CA LEU A 80 -14.54 5.46 18.68
C LEU A 80 -13.04 5.15 18.83
N MET A 81 -12.48 4.47 17.84
CA MET A 81 -11.02 4.23 17.76
C MET A 81 -10.24 5.55 17.70
N ASN A 82 -10.69 6.52 16.92
CA ASN A 82 -10.05 7.85 16.84
C ASN A 82 -10.10 8.61 18.17
N MET A 83 -11.21 8.52 18.93
CA MET A 83 -11.29 9.13 20.28
C MET A 83 -10.20 8.57 21.20
N ASN A 84 -10.03 7.25 21.22
CA ASN A 84 -8.97 6.61 22.00
C ASN A 84 -7.58 6.98 21.46
N MET A 85 -7.38 6.95 20.14
CA MET A 85 -6.11 7.30 19.52
C MET A 85 -5.69 8.74 19.83
N GLN A 86 -6.61 9.69 19.74
CA GLN A 86 -6.35 11.09 20.10
C GLN A 86 -5.97 11.25 21.57
N LYS A 87 -6.72 10.60 22.48
CA LYS A 87 -6.47 10.64 23.93
C LYS A 87 -5.08 10.11 24.26
N GLU A 88 -4.73 8.93 23.77
CA GLU A 88 -3.45 8.27 24.05
C GLU A 88 -2.28 9.01 23.37
N ALA A 89 -2.41 9.42 22.11
CA ALA A 89 -1.39 10.20 21.39
C ALA A 89 -1.14 11.56 22.07
N ALA A 90 -2.18 12.21 22.61
CA ALA A 90 -2.02 13.43 23.38
C ALA A 90 -1.30 13.19 24.72
N ALA A 91 -1.58 12.07 25.41
CA ALA A 91 -0.88 11.70 26.63
C ALA A 91 0.60 11.42 26.36
N ILE A 92 0.92 10.65 25.31
CA ILE A 92 2.29 10.37 24.87
C ILE A 92 3.02 11.68 24.54
N THR A 93 2.39 12.58 23.78
CA THR A 93 2.98 13.88 23.42
C THR A 93 3.33 14.70 24.66
N ARG A 94 2.47 14.72 25.70
CA ARG A 94 2.77 15.42 26.97
C ARG A 94 3.90 14.75 27.73
N GLN A 95 3.94 13.42 27.80
CA GLN A 95 5.03 12.66 28.45
C GLN A 95 6.39 12.93 27.78
N LEU A 96 6.39 13.15 26.47
CA LEU A 96 7.57 13.58 25.71
C LEU A 96 7.90 15.08 25.87
N GLY A 97 7.22 15.78 26.80
CA GLY A 97 7.42 17.21 27.03
C GLY A 97 6.99 18.11 25.89
N GLY A 98 6.04 17.66 25.06
CA GLY A 98 5.59 18.38 23.87
C GLY A 98 6.58 18.38 22.69
N LYS A 99 7.59 17.53 22.75
CA LYS A 99 8.69 17.46 21.74
C LYS A 99 8.29 16.67 20.49
N ILE A 100 7.05 16.79 20.05
CA ILE A 100 6.62 16.35 18.71
C ILE A 100 6.57 17.59 17.83
N ASP A 101 7.26 17.53 16.69
CA ASP A 101 7.34 18.65 15.74
C ASP A 101 6.26 18.56 14.67
N VAL A 102 5.90 17.36 14.26
CA VAL A 102 4.96 17.08 13.18
C VAL A 102 4.03 15.94 13.55
N PHE A 103 2.74 16.11 13.30
CA PHE A 103 1.76 15.01 13.26
C PHE A 103 1.51 14.60 11.81
N HIS A 104 1.47 13.30 11.54
CA HIS A 104 1.26 12.75 10.21
C HIS A 104 0.21 11.64 10.23
N ALA A 105 -0.95 11.90 9.63
CA ALA A 105 -2.04 10.93 9.50
C ALA A 105 -1.97 10.15 8.18
N HIS A 106 -2.29 8.86 8.24
CA HIS A 106 -2.32 7.99 7.08
C HIS A 106 -3.74 7.53 6.80
N ASP A 107 -4.34 8.10 5.77
CA ASP A 107 -5.73 7.93 5.34
C ASP A 107 -6.79 8.46 6.33
N TRP A 108 -8.05 8.43 5.90
CA TRP A 108 -9.21 8.92 6.62
C TRP A 108 -9.45 8.21 7.95
N LEU A 109 -9.00 6.97 8.06
CA LEU A 109 -9.19 6.10 9.23
C LEU A 109 -8.63 6.68 10.55
N VAL A 110 -7.71 7.64 10.46
CA VAL A 110 -7.12 8.33 11.63
C VAL A 110 -7.25 9.85 11.55
N ALA A 111 -8.14 10.33 10.68
CA ALA A 111 -8.30 11.75 10.37
C ALA A 111 -8.66 12.57 11.60
N THR A 112 -9.71 12.20 12.31
CA THR A 112 -10.22 13.00 13.44
C THR A 112 -9.24 13.05 14.60
N ALA A 113 -8.50 11.98 14.86
CA ALA A 113 -7.42 11.97 15.86
C ALA A 113 -6.29 12.93 15.46
N GLY A 114 -5.83 12.87 14.19
CA GLY A 114 -4.77 13.74 13.67
C GLY A 114 -5.16 15.22 13.69
N ILE A 115 -6.36 15.54 13.23
CA ILE A 115 -6.93 16.90 13.25
C ILE A 115 -7.00 17.43 14.68
N GLY A 116 -7.52 16.62 15.62
CA GLY A 116 -7.59 17.00 17.02
C GLY A 116 -6.21 17.31 17.62
N LEU A 117 -5.19 16.48 17.35
CA LEU A 117 -3.82 16.70 17.82
C LEU A 117 -3.19 17.95 17.21
N LYS A 118 -3.39 18.21 15.91
CA LYS A 118 -2.98 19.44 15.24
C LYS A 118 -3.43 20.69 16.02
N HIS A 119 -4.71 20.76 16.37
CA HIS A 119 -5.29 21.92 17.04
C HIS A 119 -4.89 22.01 18.52
N VAL A 120 -4.86 20.87 19.25
CA VAL A 120 -4.45 20.83 20.66
C VAL A 120 -3.01 21.29 20.87
N PHE A 121 -2.10 20.84 20.00
CA PHE A 121 -0.67 21.14 20.13
C PHE A 121 -0.20 22.26 19.22
N ARG A 122 -1.05 22.76 18.31
CA ARG A 122 -0.71 23.79 17.31
C ARG A 122 0.54 23.46 16.49
N LYS A 123 0.66 22.21 16.06
CA LYS A 123 1.81 21.74 15.29
C LYS A 123 1.43 21.50 13.83
N PRO A 124 2.41 21.54 12.92
CA PRO A 124 2.20 21.14 11.52
C PRO A 124 1.60 19.75 11.41
N PHE A 125 0.67 19.60 10.46
CA PHE A 125 -0.06 18.37 10.25
C PHE A 125 0.02 17.95 8.80
N PHE A 126 0.42 16.69 8.56
CA PHE A 126 0.50 16.06 7.25
C PHE A 126 -0.57 14.98 7.11
N ALA A 127 -1.02 14.77 5.90
CA ALA A 127 -1.85 13.63 5.54
C ALA A 127 -1.23 12.89 4.34
N THR A 128 -1.07 11.57 4.43
CA THR A 128 -0.83 10.73 3.25
C THR A 128 -2.14 10.10 2.82
N MET A 129 -2.53 10.34 1.57
CA MET A 129 -3.71 9.73 0.94
C MET A 129 -3.27 8.49 0.15
N HIS A 130 -3.56 7.31 0.72
CA HIS A 130 -3.24 6.02 0.07
C HIS A 130 -4.29 5.63 -0.95
N SER A 131 -5.52 6.10 -0.78
CA SER A 131 -6.66 5.88 -1.68
C SER A 131 -7.74 6.92 -1.38
N THR A 132 -8.83 6.92 -2.16
CA THR A 132 -10.04 7.69 -1.87
C THR A 132 -11.27 6.81 -2.00
N GLU A 133 -12.34 7.11 -1.26
CA GLU A 133 -13.59 6.36 -1.37
C GLU A 133 -14.21 6.49 -2.76
N ILE A 134 -14.24 7.72 -3.29
CA ILE A 134 -14.77 7.99 -4.62
C ILE A 134 -14.02 7.20 -5.72
N GLY A 135 -12.72 6.99 -5.55
CA GLY A 135 -11.92 6.18 -6.49
C GLY A 135 -12.18 4.69 -6.34
N ARG A 136 -12.21 4.16 -5.10
CA ARG A 136 -12.47 2.74 -4.82
C ARG A 136 -13.84 2.29 -5.31
N ARG A 137 -14.86 3.15 -5.19
CA ARG A 137 -16.26 2.86 -5.52
C ARG A 137 -16.67 3.30 -6.92
N ASN A 138 -15.77 3.98 -7.65
CA ASN A 138 -16.09 4.60 -8.93
C ASN A 138 -17.30 5.55 -8.82
N GLY A 139 -17.29 6.38 -7.80
CA GLY A 139 -18.37 7.31 -7.44
C GLY A 139 -18.73 7.24 -5.94
N ILE A 140 -19.75 7.99 -5.55
CA ILE A 140 -20.36 7.97 -4.21
C ILE A 140 -21.82 7.58 -4.38
N HIS A 141 -22.18 6.40 -3.93
CA HIS A 141 -23.51 5.81 -4.18
C HIS A 141 -24.39 5.72 -2.93
N PHE A 142 -23.78 5.71 -1.72
CA PHE A 142 -24.47 5.55 -0.45
C PHE A 142 -24.01 6.58 0.57
N ASP A 143 -24.85 6.87 1.56
CA ASP A 143 -24.55 7.85 2.64
C ASP A 143 -23.29 7.48 3.43
N TYR A 144 -23.04 6.18 3.64
CA TYR A 144 -21.83 5.69 4.25
C TYR A 144 -20.55 6.08 3.46
N GLU A 145 -20.58 5.96 2.15
CA GLU A 145 -19.48 6.36 1.27
C GLU A 145 -19.29 7.88 1.25
N ARG A 146 -20.41 8.62 1.30
CA ARG A 146 -20.42 10.09 1.42
C ARG A 146 -19.71 10.54 2.69
N MET A 147 -20.02 9.91 3.82
CA MET A 147 -19.38 10.23 5.10
C MET A 147 -17.87 10.00 5.06
N ILE A 148 -17.41 8.91 4.44
CA ILE A 148 -15.96 8.65 4.25
C ILE A 148 -15.35 9.73 3.37
N HIS A 149 -15.97 10.05 2.24
CA HIS A 149 -15.51 11.08 1.32
C HIS A 149 -15.43 12.48 1.98
N GLU A 150 -16.41 12.84 2.80
CA GLU A 150 -16.41 14.09 3.57
C GLU A 150 -15.29 14.10 4.63
N THR A 151 -15.00 12.96 5.25
CA THR A 151 -13.88 12.82 6.19
C THR A 151 -12.52 12.93 5.48
N GLU A 152 -12.39 12.36 4.27
CA GLU A 152 -11.21 12.53 3.42
C GLU A 152 -11.03 14.00 3.01
N ALA A 153 -12.12 14.68 2.63
CA ALA A 153 -12.12 16.11 2.32
C ALA A 153 -11.68 16.96 3.53
N TRP A 154 -12.21 16.67 4.72
CA TRP A 154 -11.83 17.38 5.93
C TRP A 154 -10.38 17.13 6.31
N LEU A 155 -9.90 15.89 6.25
CA LEU A 155 -8.50 15.53 6.49
C LEU A 155 -7.56 16.33 5.58
N THR A 156 -7.85 16.33 4.28
CA THR A 156 -7.02 17.01 3.29
C THR A 156 -7.10 18.53 3.39
N TYR A 157 -8.25 19.08 3.79
CA TYR A 157 -8.41 20.50 4.10
C TYR A 157 -7.55 20.93 5.29
N GLU A 158 -7.57 20.16 6.39
CA GLU A 158 -6.84 20.47 7.62
C GLU A 158 -5.33 20.23 7.52
N ALA A 159 -4.87 19.31 6.66
CA ALA A 159 -3.44 19.07 6.48
C ALA A 159 -2.72 20.32 5.92
N TRP A 160 -1.52 20.60 6.38
CA TRP A 160 -0.65 21.62 5.80
C TRP A 160 -0.11 21.18 4.45
N LYS A 161 0.26 19.92 4.33
CA LYS A 161 0.63 19.26 3.08
C LYS A 161 -0.05 17.90 3.00
N VAL A 162 -0.42 17.52 1.79
CA VAL A 162 -1.01 16.23 1.45
C VAL A 162 -0.04 15.48 0.56
N ILE A 163 0.36 14.30 1.00
CA ILE A 163 1.23 13.39 0.25
C ILE A 163 0.35 12.41 -0.52
N CYS A 164 0.62 12.26 -1.80
CA CYS A 164 0.03 11.26 -2.68
C CYS A 164 1.11 10.33 -3.23
N CYS A 165 0.79 9.06 -3.40
CA CYS A 165 1.78 8.04 -3.77
C CYS A 165 2.09 7.96 -5.28
N SER A 166 1.36 8.72 -6.13
CA SER A 166 1.54 8.80 -7.58
C SER A 166 1.07 10.14 -8.11
N ASP A 167 1.50 10.52 -9.30
CA ASP A 167 0.98 11.72 -9.99
C ASP A 167 -0.51 11.57 -10.33
N TYR A 168 -0.93 10.35 -10.67
CA TYR A 168 -2.36 10.02 -10.80
C TYR A 168 -3.13 10.39 -9.52
N MET A 169 -2.66 9.98 -8.35
CA MET A 169 -3.31 10.30 -7.09
C MET A 169 -3.26 11.79 -6.76
N VAL A 170 -2.20 12.51 -7.14
CA VAL A 170 -2.16 13.98 -7.00
C VAL A 170 -3.30 14.62 -7.80
N GLN A 171 -3.46 14.25 -9.07
CA GLN A 171 -4.54 14.79 -9.91
C GLN A 171 -5.92 14.36 -9.40
N HIS A 172 -6.05 13.09 -8.97
CA HIS A 172 -7.30 12.55 -8.44
C HIS A 172 -7.74 13.27 -7.15
N VAL A 173 -6.84 13.44 -6.18
CA VAL A 173 -7.10 14.13 -4.90
C VAL A 173 -7.38 15.62 -5.12
N LYS A 174 -6.64 16.24 -6.05
CA LYS A 174 -6.89 17.63 -6.46
C LYS A 174 -8.30 17.81 -7.01
N TRP A 175 -8.72 16.91 -7.89
CA TRP A 175 -10.07 16.93 -8.47
C TRP A 175 -11.15 16.63 -7.42
N ALA A 176 -10.96 15.59 -6.62
CA ALA A 176 -11.97 15.11 -5.67
C ALA A 176 -12.27 16.14 -4.55
N PHE A 177 -11.25 16.88 -4.10
CA PHE A 177 -11.36 17.76 -2.93
C PHE A 177 -11.07 19.24 -3.23
N GLY A 178 -10.83 19.63 -4.48
CA GLY A 178 -10.60 21.03 -4.87
C GLY A 178 -9.34 21.64 -4.25
N LEU A 179 -8.29 20.86 -3.98
CA LEU A 179 -7.11 21.35 -3.27
C LEU A 179 -6.19 22.20 -4.15
N PRO A 180 -5.56 23.25 -3.57
CA PRO A 180 -4.57 24.04 -4.29
C PRO A 180 -3.28 23.20 -4.56
N PRO A 181 -2.62 23.43 -5.72
CA PRO A 181 -1.48 22.62 -6.15
C PRO A 181 -0.30 22.61 -5.18
N ASP A 182 -0.04 23.73 -4.50
CA ASP A 182 1.06 23.90 -3.55
C ASP A 182 0.89 23.06 -2.27
N LYS A 183 -0.32 22.59 -2.00
CA LYS A 183 -0.64 21.69 -0.89
C LYS A 183 -0.32 20.23 -1.19
N LEU A 184 -0.30 19.85 -2.47
CA LEU A 184 -0.16 18.47 -2.94
C LEU A 184 1.29 18.14 -3.27
N ASN A 185 1.74 16.98 -2.84
CA ASN A 185 3.10 16.51 -3.08
C ASN A 185 3.08 15.03 -3.46
N MET A 186 3.82 14.67 -4.51
CA MET A 186 4.00 13.29 -4.89
C MET A 186 5.25 12.72 -4.20
N ILE A 187 5.07 11.68 -3.37
CA ILE A 187 6.14 10.84 -2.82
C ILE A 187 5.71 9.39 -3.01
N PRO A 188 6.39 8.61 -3.85
CA PRO A 188 5.98 7.24 -4.15
C PRO A 188 6.20 6.31 -2.95
N ASN A 189 5.56 5.14 -2.99
CA ASN A 189 5.93 4.05 -2.09
C ASN A 189 7.22 3.39 -2.57
N GLY A 190 7.92 2.76 -1.64
CA GLY A 190 9.10 1.96 -1.92
C GLY A 190 8.85 0.46 -1.81
N VAL A 191 9.90 -0.29 -2.07
CA VAL A 191 9.97 -1.71 -1.76
C VAL A 191 11.34 -2.05 -1.18
N ASN A 192 11.38 -3.01 -0.25
CA ASN A 192 12.65 -3.55 0.24
C ASN A 192 13.08 -4.72 -0.66
N ALA A 193 13.92 -4.45 -1.65
CA ALA A 193 14.38 -5.47 -2.59
C ALA A 193 15.28 -6.54 -1.93
N GLU A 194 15.92 -6.22 -0.81
CA GLU A 194 16.83 -7.15 -0.11
C GLU A 194 16.11 -8.38 0.44
N VAL A 195 14.84 -8.26 0.81
CA VAL A 195 14.08 -9.40 1.35
C VAL A 195 13.92 -10.54 0.33
N TYR A 196 14.06 -10.23 -0.96
CA TYR A 196 13.96 -11.21 -2.05
C TYR A 196 15.29 -11.87 -2.42
N THR A 197 16.41 -11.39 -1.87
CA THR A 197 17.75 -11.96 -2.11
C THR A 197 18.18 -12.96 -1.05
N LYS A 198 17.40 -13.13 0.01
CA LYS A 198 17.71 -14.06 1.10
C LYS A 198 17.74 -15.51 0.60
N ASN A 199 18.75 -16.26 1.05
CA ASN A 199 18.82 -17.69 0.81
C ASN A 199 17.75 -18.40 1.64
N ASP A 200 16.92 -19.19 0.99
CA ASP A 200 15.91 -20.02 1.63
C ASP A 200 16.53 -21.36 2.08
N LYS A 201 16.03 -21.93 3.17
CA LYS A 201 16.42 -23.29 3.62
C LYS A 201 15.96 -24.35 2.62
N GLU A 202 14.82 -24.13 1.98
CA GLU A 202 14.25 -24.97 0.94
C GLU A 202 14.61 -24.42 -0.44
N SER A 203 14.97 -25.28 -1.39
CA SER A 203 15.23 -24.83 -2.77
C SER A 203 13.93 -24.28 -3.40
N LEU A 204 14.04 -23.24 -4.23
CA LEU A 204 12.88 -22.69 -4.93
C LEU A 204 12.20 -23.73 -5.82
N ALA A 205 12.94 -24.67 -6.42
CA ALA A 205 12.36 -25.73 -7.23
C ALA A 205 11.48 -26.67 -6.38
N GLN A 206 11.96 -27.06 -5.19
CA GLN A 206 11.19 -27.88 -4.25
C GLN A 206 9.94 -27.13 -3.74
N PHE A 207 10.08 -25.85 -3.44
CA PHE A 207 8.94 -25.02 -3.04
C PHE A 207 7.91 -24.89 -4.16
N ARG A 208 8.36 -24.63 -5.41
CA ARG A 208 7.52 -24.49 -6.60
C ARG A 208 6.67 -25.76 -6.85
N SER A 209 7.22 -26.96 -6.63
CA SER A 209 6.50 -28.22 -6.87
C SER A 209 5.27 -28.44 -5.99
N LYS A 210 5.11 -27.64 -4.91
CA LYS A 210 3.88 -27.64 -4.09
C LYS A 210 2.70 -26.95 -4.76
N TYR A 211 2.95 -26.13 -5.79
CA TYR A 211 1.97 -25.25 -6.41
C TYR A 211 1.71 -25.55 -7.90
N ALA A 212 2.71 -26.06 -8.60
CA ALA A 212 2.63 -26.33 -10.02
C ALA A 212 3.48 -27.53 -10.43
N LEU A 213 3.05 -28.26 -11.46
CA LEU A 213 3.84 -29.29 -12.09
C LEU A 213 5.07 -28.71 -12.80
N PRO A 214 6.12 -29.49 -13.06
CA PRO A 214 7.33 -28.98 -13.70
C PRO A 214 7.09 -28.29 -15.06
N GLU A 215 6.14 -28.79 -15.83
CA GLU A 215 5.76 -28.28 -17.15
C GLU A 215 4.75 -27.12 -17.10
N GLU A 216 4.20 -26.78 -15.94
CA GLU A 216 3.24 -25.68 -15.79
C GLU A 216 3.97 -24.37 -15.52
N LYS A 217 3.55 -23.31 -16.21
CA LYS A 217 3.97 -21.93 -15.93
C LYS A 217 3.10 -21.31 -14.83
N ILE A 218 3.71 -20.68 -13.83
CA ILE A 218 2.97 -20.00 -12.74
C ILE A 218 2.60 -18.59 -13.15
N VAL A 219 1.29 -18.33 -13.22
CA VAL A 219 0.67 -17.00 -13.29
C VAL A 219 0.24 -16.62 -11.89
N LEU A 220 0.89 -15.63 -11.30
CA LEU A 220 0.67 -15.23 -9.90
C LEU A 220 -0.12 -13.93 -9.80
N PHE A 221 -1.19 -13.96 -9.01
CA PHE A 221 -1.87 -12.77 -8.50
C PHE A 221 -1.70 -12.69 -6.98
N VAL A 222 -1.43 -11.47 -6.48
CA VAL A 222 -1.37 -11.17 -5.04
C VAL A 222 -2.21 -9.95 -4.73
N GLY A 223 -3.16 -10.08 -3.80
CA GLY A 223 -3.97 -8.93 -3.38
C GLY A 223 -5.30 -9.31 -2.74
N ARG A 224 -6.04 -8.29 -2.30
CA ARG A 224 -7.40 -8.49 -1.79
C ARG A 224 -8.32 -8.95 -2.92
N LEU A 225 -9.21 -9.90 -2.62
CA LEU A 225 -10.19 -10.41 -3.58
C LEU A 225 -11.44 -9.52 -3.55
N VAL A 226 -11.29 -8.31 -4.11
CA VAL A 226 -12.32 -7.26 -4.19
C VAL A 226 -12.43 -6.78 -5.64
N TYR A 227 -13.56 -6.15 -5.98
CA TYR A 227 -13.88 -5.83 -7.37
C TYR A 227 -12.81 -4.99 -8.06
N GLU A 228 -12.34 -3.93 -7.40
CA GLU A 228 -11.35 -3.00 -7.94
C GLU A 228 -9.98 -3.63 -8.23
N LYS A 229 -9.69 -4.82 -7.67
CA LYS A 229 -8.44 -5.57 -7.96
C LYS A 229 -8.52 -6.45 -9.21
N GLY A 230 -9.67 -6.54 -9.84
CA GLY A 230 -9.83 -7.12 -11.18
C GLY A 230 -9.53 -8.62 -11.31
N VAL A 231 -9.59 -9.40 -10.22
CA VAL A 231 -9.31 -10.85 -10.28
C VAL A 231 -10.27 -11.60 -11.21
N HIS A 232 -11.52 -11.13 -11.31
CA HIS A 232 -12.50 -11.67 -12.26
C HIS A 232 -12.03 -11.50 -13.72
N VAL A 233 -11.28 -10.43 -14.04
CA VAL A 233 -10.68 -10.24 -15.38
C VAL A 233 -9.61 -11.30 -15.64
N LEU A 234 -8.79 -11.62 -14.63
CA LEU A 234 -7.77 -12.68 -14.73
C LEU A 234 -8.41 -14.06 -14.91
N VAL A 235 -9.44 -14.39 -14.14
CA VAL A 235 -10.16 -15.68 -14.28
C VAL A 235 -10.79 -15.78 -15.66
N ASN A 236 -11.39 -14.71 -16.18
CA ASN A 236 -11.96 -14.68 -17.55
C ASN A 236 -10.88 -14.73 -18.65
N ALA A 237 -9.66 -14.29 -18.39
CA ALA A 237 -8.53 -14.39 -19.33
C ALA A 237 -7.94 -15.81 -19.39
N ALA A 238 -8.09 -16.60 -18.32
CA ALA A 238 -7.42 -17.89 -18.16
C ALA A 238 -7.66 -18.89 -19.32
N PRO A 239 -8.89 -19.07 -19.88
CA PRO A 239 -9.07 -19.97 -21.03
C PRO A 239 -8.16 -19.62 -22.20
N LYS A 240 -8.08 -18.34 -22.59
CA LYS A 240 -7.25 -17.89 -23.70
C LYS A 240 -5.74 -17.98 -23.42
N VAL A 241 -5.33 -17.91 -22.16
CA VAL A 241 -3.93 -18.20 -21.79
C VAL A 241 -3.64 -19.68 -22.00
N LEU A 242 -4.55 -20.55 -21.54
CA LEU A 242 -4.40 -22.01 -21.62
C LEU A 242 -4.43 -22.57 -23.04
N GLU A 243 -5.00 -21.86 -24.01
CA GLU A 243 -4.91 -22.23 -25.43
C GLU A 243 -3.46 -22.23 -25.97
N LYS A 244 -2.57 -21.41 -25.37
CA LYS A 244 -1.19 -21.22 -25.85
C LYS A 244 -0.13 -21.74 -24.88
N THR A 245 -0.43 -21.78 -23.60
CA THR A 245 0.56 -22.08 -22.56
C THR A 245 -0.03 -22.97 -21.49
N ASN A 246 0.66 -24.05 -21.12
CA ASN A 246 0.28 -24.87 -19.97
C ASN A 246 0.58 -24.08 -18.69
N ALA A 247 -0.42 -23.38 -18.16
CA ALA A 247 -0.27 -22.51 -17.00
C ALA A 247 -1.06 -22.99 -15.79
N LYS A 248 -0.59 -22.59 -14.59
CA LYS A 248 -1.27 -22.71 -13.29
C LYS A 248 -1.45 -21.30 -12.71
N PHE A 249 -2.67 -20.93 -12.41
CA PHE A 249 -2.99 -19.64 -11.83
C PHE A 249 -3.01 -19.76 -10.30
N ILE A 250 -2.14 -19.03 -9.63
CA ILE A 250 -2.05 -18.97 -8.17
C ILE A 250 -2.60 -17.62 -7.72
N ILE A 251 -3.70 -17.63 -7.01
CA ILE A 251 -4.40 -16.43 -6.54
C ILE A 251 -4.25 -16.35 -5.02
N VAL A 252 -3.38 -15.43 -4.58
CA VAL A 252 -3.04 -15.22 -3.16
C VAL A 252 -3.84 -14.06 -2.61
N GLY A 253 -4.54 -14.30 -1.50
CA GLY A 253 -5.28 -13.31 -0.74
C GLY A 253 -6.70 -13.70 -0.41
N ASN A 254 -7.38 -12.81 0.31
CA ASN A 254 -8.77 -12.97 0.72
C ASN A 254 -9.61 -11.73 0.36
N GLY A 255 -10.91 -11.89 0.35
CA GLY A 255 -11.86 -10.80 0.12
C GLY A 255 -13.27 -11.33 -0.15
N TYR A 256 -14.24 -10.42 -0.20
CA TYR A 256 -15.66 -10.79 -0.34
C TYR A 256 -15.99 -11.46 -1.68
N MET A 257 -15.15 -11.34 -2.70
CA MET A 257 -15.35 -11.99 -4.00
C MET A 257 -14.82 -13.42 -4.08
N LYS A 258 -14.18 -13.97 -3.03
CA LYS A 258 -13.51 -15.28 -3.11
C LYS A 258 -14.43 -16.39 -3.62
N ASP A 259 -15.63 -16.51 -3.03
CA ASP A 259 -16.57 -17.58 -3.39
C ASP A 259 -17.13 -17.39 -4.80
N GLN A 260 -17.42 -16.14 -5.19
CA GLN A 260 -17.86 -15.80 -6.55
C GLN A 260 -16.78 -16.13 -7.59
N LEU A 261 -15.52 -15.80 -7.32
CA LEU A 261 -14.39 -16.10 -8.20
C LEU A 261 -14.13 -17.60 -8.33
N SER A 262 -14.26 -18.33 -7.22
CA SER A 262 -14.15 -19.79 -7.24
C SER A 262 -15.28 -20.42 -8.06
N THR A 263 -16.52 -19.96 -7.89
CA THR A 263 -17.67 -20.40 -8.68
C THR A 263 -17.48 -20.11 -10.17
N LEU A 264 -16.98 -18.93 -10.52
CA LEU A 264 -16.66 -18.54 -11.89
C LEU A 264 -15.61 -19.49 -12.52
N ALA A 265 -14.49 -19.72 -11.82
CA ALA A 265 -13.45 -20.63 -12.28
C ALA A 265 -13.97 -22.07 -12.47
N ASN A 266 -14.78 -22.58 -11.53
CA ASN A 266 -15.40 -23.91 -11.62
C ASN A 266 -16.36 -24.00 -12.80
N GLY A 267 -17.20 -22.99 -13.01
CA GLY A 267 -18.15 -22.92 -14.13
C GLY A 267 -17.48 -22.93 -15.51
N MET A 268 -16.23 -22.47 -15.58
CA MET A 268 -15.38 -22.52 -16.79
C MET A 268 -14.58 -23.84 -16.91
N GLY A 269 -14.73 -24.80 -15.99
CA GLY A 269 -13.92 -26.03 -15.97
C GLY A 269 -12.47 -25.84 -15.52
N LEU A 270 -12.14 -24.73 -14.89
CA LEU A 270 -10.77 -24.34 -14.54
C LEU A 270 -10.38 -24.71 -13.11
N ALA A 271 -11.16 -25.49 -12.37
CA ALA A 271 -10.90 -25.85 -10.98
C ALA A 271 -9.48 -26.44 -10.76
N HIS A 272 -8.99 -27.21 -11.74
CA HIS A 272 -7.67 -27.83 -11.68
C HIS A 272 -6.52 -26.88 -12.08
N LYS A 273 -6.82 -25.72 -12.70
CA LYS A 273 -5.85 -24.73 -13.19
C LYS A 273 -5.78 -23.46 -12.34
N VAL A 274 -6.83 -23.15 -11.56
CA VAL A 274 -6.90 -21.96 -10.71
C VAL A 274 -6.90 -22.36 -9.23
N MET A 275 -5.89 -21.94 -8.49
CA MET A 275 -5.74 -22.19 -7.07
C MET A 275 -5.92 -20.91 -6.27
N PHE A 276 -6.88 -20.88 -5.35
CA PHE A 276 -7.06 -19.82 -4.36
C PHE A 276 -6.41 -20.24 -3.04
N THR A 277 -5.24 -19.65 -2.70
CA THR A 277 -4.50 -20.05 -1.50
C THR A 277 -5.07 -19.45 -0.22
N GLY A 278 -5.86 -18.38 -0.32
CA GLY A 278 -6.16 -17.53 0.83
C GLY A 278 -4.93 -16.71 1.23
N PHE A 279 -4.90 -16.28 2.49
CA PHE A 279 -3.74 -15.59 3.06
C PHE A 279 -2.58 -16.57 3.24
N VAL A 280 -1.38 -16.12 2.90
CA VAL A 280 -0.13 -16.85 3.15
C VAL A 280 0.83 -15.95 3.95
N ASP A 281 1.76 -16.54 4.69
CA ASP A 281 2.78 -15.78 5.40
C ASP A 281 3.79 -15.11 4.45
N ASP A 282 4.52 -14.13 4.97
CA ASP A 282 5.45 -13.31 4.18
C ASP A 282 6.58 -14.15 3.52
N GLU A 283 7.04 -15.21 4.15
CA GLU A 283 8.08 -16.08 3.57
C GLU A 283 7.52 -16.83 2.36
N THR A 284 6.36 -17.43 2.52
CA THR A 284 5.63 -18.12 1.45
C THR A 284 5.32 -17.18 0.29
N LEU A 285 4.85 -15.95 0.59
CA LEU A 285 4.55 -14.93 -0.42
C LEU A 285 5.79 -14.58 -1.24
N ARG A 286 6.92 -14.29 -0.57
CA ARG A 286 8.19 -13.97 -1.25
C ARG A 286 8.67 -15.12 -2.14
N LYS A 287 8.56 -16.37 -1.67
CA LYS A 287 8.93 -17.53 -2.49
C LYS A 287 8.02 -17.67 -3.70
N LEU A 288 6.69 -17.47 -3.56
CA LEU A 288 5.75 -17.49 -4.69
C LEU A 288 6.11 -16.42 -5.72
N GLN A 289 6.38 -15.18 -5.29
CA GLN A 289 6.78 -14.10 -6.18
C GLN A 289 8.09 -14.41 -6.93
N ARG A 290 9.06 -15.07 -6.28
CA ARG A 290 10.32 -15.51 -6.90
C ARG A 290 10.16 -16.70 -7.84
N CYS A 291 9.14 -17.54 -7.63
CA CYS A 291 8.85 -18.72 -8.46
C CYS A 291 7.92 -18.40 -9.64
N ALA A 292 7.27 -17.25 -9.64
CA ALA A 292 6.30 -16.89 -10.67
C ALA A 292 6.98 -16.69 -12.03
N ASP A 293 6.44 -17.33 -13.07
CA ASP A 293 6.86 -17.10 -14.45
C ASP A 293 6.30 -15.77 -14.97
N VAL A 294 5.18 -15.32 -14.41
CA VAL A 294 4.62 -13.97 -14.57
C VAL A 294 3.77 -13.57 -13.38
N SER A 295 3.95 -12.36 -12.88
CA SER A 295 3.04 -11.71 -11.91
C SER A 295 2.05 -10.81 -12.63
N VAL A 296 0.80 -10.83 -12.18
CA VAL A 296 -0.30 -10.11 -12.85
C VAL A 296 -1.00 -9.19 -11.86
N VAL A 297 -1.15 -7.91 -12.23
CA VAL A 297 -1.89 -6.91 -11.44
C VAL A 297 -3.00 -6.32 -12.33
N PRO A 298 -4.16 -7.00 -12.42
CA PRO A 298 -5.24 -6.66 -13.36
C PRO A 298 -6.22 -5.63 -12.79
N SER A 299 -5.75 -4.74 -11.92
CA SER A 299 -6.57 -3.80 -11.17
C SER A 299 -7.39 -2.89 -12.11
N LEU A 300 -8.64 -2.61 -11.71
CA LEU A 300 -9.50 -1.62 -12.36
C LEU A 300 -9.24 -0.21 -11.80
N PHE A 301 -8.87 -0.14 -10.54
CA PHE A 301 -8.42 1.06 -9.85
C PHE A 301 -7.22 0.72 -8.97
N GLU A 302 -6.10 1.41 -9.17
CA GLU A 302 -4.88 1.22 -8.40
C GLU A 302 -4.21 2.57 -8.13
N PRO A 303 -4.31 3.09 -6.91
CA PRO A 303 -3.67 4.36 -6.53
C PRO A 303 -2.17 4.39 -6.77
N PHE A 304 -1.49 3.26 -6.51
CA PHE A 304 -0.06 3.13 -6.70
C PHE A 304 0.33 1.75 -7.27
N GLY A 305 0.24 0.68 -6.45
CA GLY A 305 0.60 -0.68 -6.87
C GLY A 305 1.87 -1.22 -6.21
N ILE A 306 1.94 -1.23 -4.88
CA ILE A 306 3.08 -1.80 -4.12
C ILE A 306 3.38 -3.24 -4.58
N VAL A 307 2.34 -4.04 -4.83
CA VAL A 307 2.48 -5.43 -5.31
C VAL A 307 3.23 -5.52 -6.64
N ALA A 308 3.09 -4.51 -7.52
CA ALA A 308 3.88 -4.44 -8.74
C ALA A 308 5.38 -4.24 -8.43
N LEU A 309 5.72 -3.35 -7.50
CA LEU A 309 7.11 -3.18 -7.06
C LEU A 309 7.68 -4.43 -6.40
N GLU A 310 6.88 -5.13 -5.62
CA GLU A 310 7.26 -6.41 -4.99
C GLU A 310 7.59 -7.49 -6.03
N ALA A 311 6.75 -7.64 -7.05
CA ALA A 311 6.99 -8.56 -8.16
C ALA A 311 8.28 -8.20 -8.94
N MET A 312 8.47 -6.90 -9.23
CA MET A 312 9.68 -6.39 -9.89
C MET A 312 10.95 -6.62 -9.02
N ALA A 313 10.85 -6.43 -7.71
CA ALA A 313 11.91 -6.71 -6.75
C ALA A 313 12.26 -8.20 -6.68
N ALA A 314 11.25 -9.08 -6.76
CA ALA A 314 11.39 -10.54 -6.79
C ALA A 314 11.93 -11.07 -8.13
N LYS A 315 12.17 -10.20 -9.13
CA LYS A 315 12.53 -10.57 -10.50
C LYS A 315 11.46 -11.41 -11.20
N SER A 316 10.19 -11.24 -10.85
CA SER A 316 9.07 -11.79 -11.60
C SER A 316 8.74 -10.86 -12.76
N PRO A 317 8.66 -11.33 -14.00
CA PRO A 317 8.12 -10.54 -15.11
C PRO A 317 6.70 -10.08 -14.77
N ILE A 318 6.31 -8.87 -15.17
CA ILE A 318 5.04 -8.29 -14.72
C ILE A 318 4.13 -7.89 -15.88
N VAL A 319 2.83 -8.18 -15.72
CA VAL A 319 1.73 -7.71 -16.58
C VAL A 319 0.77 -6.90 -15.70
N VAL A 320 0.49 -5.67 -16.09
CA VAL A 320 -0.38 -4.76 -15.31
C VAL A 320 -1.45 -4.13 -16.19
N SER A 321 -2.61 -3.85 -15.61
CA SER A 321 -3.57 -2.95 -16.25
C SER A 321 -2.99 -1.54 -16.39
N ASP A 322 -3.24 -0.87 -17.52
CA ASP A 322 -2.83 0.52 -17.73
C ASP A 322 -3.79 1.48 -17.01
N THR A 323 -3.64 1.56 -15.68
CA THR A 323 -4.50 2.35 -14.81
C THR A 323 -3.74 2.91 -13.62
N GLY A 324 -4.07 4.13 -13.21
CA GLY A 324 -3.59 4.77 -11.99
C GLY A 324 -2.07 4.75 -11.87
N GLY A 325 -1.57 4.47 -10.68
CA GLY A 325 -0.13 4.39 -10.40
C GLY A 325 0.59 3.26 -11.13
N LEU A 326 -0.09 2.20 -11.58
CA LEU A 326 0.53 1.14 -12.38
C LEU A 326 1.05 1.68 -13.71
N SER A 327 0.34 2.64 -14.31
CA SER A 327 0.75 3.30 -15.56
C SER A 327 2.06 4.08 -15.41
N GLU A 328 2.37 4.53 -14.19
CA GLU A 328 3.60 5.27 -13.86
C GLU A 328 4.75 4.33 -13.47
N ILE A 329 4.42 3.23 -12.77
CA ILE A 329 5.40 2.23 -12.33
C ILE A 329 5.96 1.45 -13.52
N VAL A 330 5.10 1.01 -14.46
CA VAL A 330 5.50 0.12 -15.55
C VAL A 330 5.60 0.88 -16.87
N ASN A 331 6.75 0.78 -17.53
CA ASN A 331 6.95 1.22 -18.91
C ASN A 331 6.74 0.02 -19.84
N HIS A 332 5.71 0.11 -20.69
CA HIS A 332 5.35 -0.96 -21.61
C HIS A 332 6.53 -1.40 -22.48
N ASP A 333 6.73 -2.72 -22.60
CA ASP A 333 7.80 -3.37 -23.35
C ASP A 333 9.25 -3.08 -22.88
N ILE A 334 9.41 -2.29 -21.82
CA ILE A 334 10.73 -1.98 -21.27
C ILE A 334 10.97 -2.73 -19.96
N ASP A 335 10.05 -2.60 -19.00
CA ASP A 335 10.16 -3.19 -17.66
C ASP A 335 8.88 -3.91 -17.22
N GLY A 336 7.96 -4.17 -18.16
CA GLY A 336 6.74 -4.92 -17.97
C GLY A 336 5.79 -4.76 -19.16
N VAL A 337 4.63 -5.40 -19.07
CA VAL A 337 3.57 -5.33 -20.09
C VAL A 337 2.38 -4.58 -19.52
N LYS A 338 1.92 -3.54 -20.21
CA LYS A 338 0.65 -2.88 -19.94
C LYS A 338 -0.45 -3.47 -20.82
N VAL A 339 -1.63 -3.65 -20.23
CA VAL A 339 -2.80 -4.17 -20.93
C VAL A 339 -4.00 -3.26 -20.69
N TYR A 340 -5.00 -3.30 -21.57
CA TYR A 340 -6.22 -2.51 -21.39
C TYR A 340 -6.97 -2.93 -20.12
N THR A 341 -7.30 -1.94 -19.30
CA THR A 341 -8.01 -2.13 -18.04
C THR A 341 -9.35 -2.81 -18.23
N GLY A 342 -9.63 -3.84 -17.44
CA GLY A 342 -10.90 -4.58 -17.49
C GLY A 342 -11.08 -5.46 -18.74
N ASN A 343 -10.07 -5.64 -19.55
CA ASN A 343 -10.15 -6.41 -20.81
C ASN A 343 -9.44 -7.78 -20.68
N PRO A 344 -10.19 -8.90 -20.57
CA PRO A 344 -9.60 -10.23 -20.45
C PRO A 344 -8.75 -10.66 -21.66
N ASP A 345 -9.11 -10.19 -22.85
CA ASP A 345 -8.39 -10.56 -24.09
C ASP A 345 -7.02 -9.90 -24.15
N SER A 346 -6.96 -8.60 -23.82
CA SER A 346 -5.72 -7.87 -23.68
C SER A 346 -4.84 -8.46 -22.57
N LEU A 347 -5.46 -8.86 -21.45
CA LEU A 347 -4.74 -9.49 -20.34
C LEU A 347 -4.15 -10.85 -20.75
N ALA A 348 -4.93 -11.70 -21.42
CA ALA A 348 -4.46 -12.99 -21.94
C ALA A 348 -3.32 -12.81 -22.94
N TRP A 349 -3.40 -11.80 -23.84
CA TRP A 349 -2.34 -11.46 -24.76
C TRP A 349 -1.05 -11.09 -24.01
N GLY A 350 -1.13 -10.20 -23.03
CA GLY A 350 0.04 -9.76 -22.25
C GLY A 350 0.70 -10.91 -21.48
N ILE A 351 -0.10 -11.78 -20.85
CA ILE A 351 0.40 -12.97 -20.15
C ILE A 351 1.10 -13.92 -21.12
N ASN A 352 0.47 -14.27 -22.25
CA ASN A 352 1.04 -15.17 -23.23
C ASN A 352 2.33 -14.62 -23.83
N ARG A 353 2.41 -13.30 -24.10
CA ARG A 353 3.63 -12.64 -24.59
C ARG A 353 4.82 -12.88 -23.69
N VAL A 354 4.60 -12.81 -22.36
CA VAL A 354 5.65 -13.07 -21.38
C VAL A 354 5.99 -14.57 -21.29
N LEU A 355 4.97 -15.44 -21.29
CA LEU A 355 5.15 -16.86 -21.05
C LEU A 355 5.73 -17.62 -22.25
N THR A 356 5.55 -17.11 -23.47
CA THR A 356 6.01 -17.78 -24.71
C THR A 356 7.34 -17.24 -25.25
N ASP A 357 7.84 -16.10 -24.72
CA ASP A 357 9.12 -15.52 -25.12
C ASP A 357 10.01 -15.30 -23.87
N GLU A 358 10.88 -16.26 -23.59
CA GLU A 358 11.77 -16.22 -22.42
C GLU A 358 12.82 -15.12 -22.52
N ALA A 359 13.32 -14.80 -23.72
CA ALA A 359 14.30 -13.74 -23.92
C ALA A 359 13.67 -12.37 -23.60
N TYR A 360 12.45 -12.16 -24.05
CA TYR A 360 11.66 -10.98 -23.73
C TYR A 360 11.36 -10.89 -22.20
N ALA A 361 10.88 -11.99 -21.61
CA ALA A 361 10.63 -12.05 -20.16
C ALA A 361 11.88 -11.72 -19.34
N ASN A 362 13.05 -12.24 -19.75
CA ASN A 362 14.34 -11.95 -19.10
C ASN A 362 14.72 -10.47 -19.21
N THR A 363 14.48 -9.86 -20.37
CA THR A 363 14.78 -8.44 -20.61
C THR A 363 13.94 -7.55 -19.70
N ILE A 364 12.61 -7.72 -19.71
CA ILE A 364 11.71 -6.86 -18.92
C ILE A 364 11.92 -7.04 -17.41
N ARG A 365 12.13 -8.27 -16.90
CA ARG A 365 12.38 -8.50 -15.47
C ARG A 365 13.70 -7.90 -15.00
N THR A 366 14.75 -7.93 -15.82
CA THR A 366 16.04 -7.33 -15.48
C THR A 366 15.93 -5.82 -15.39
N ASN A 367 15.25 -5.19 -16.35
CA ASN A 367 15.00 -3.75 -16.34
C ASN A 367 14.11 -3.33 -15.17
N ALA A 368 13.04 -4.11 -14.88
CA ALA A 368 12.15 -3.90 -13.76
C ALA A 368 12.89 -3.92 -12.41
N HIS A 369 13.71 -4.94 -12.20
CA HIS A 369 14.49 -5.08 -10.96
C HIS A 369 15.47 -3.91 -10.77
N ARG A 370 16.20 -3.50 -11.83
CA ARG A 370 17.08 -2.33 -11.78
C ARG A 370 16.31 -1.05 -11.43
N LYS A 371 15.17 -0.80 -12.09
CA LYS A 371 14.32 0.36 -11.83
C LYS A 371 13.88 0.45 -10.36
N VAL A 372 13.49 -0.68 -9.77
CA VAL A 372 13.08 -0.73 -8.36
C VAL A 372 14.22 -0.34 -7.44
N GLN A 373 15.41 -0.87 -7.64
CA GLN A 373 16.60 -0.54 -6.82
C GLN A 373 16.99 0.94 -6.93
N GLU A 374 16.85 1.52 -8.12
CA GLU A 374 17.25 2.90 -8.38
C GLU A 374 16.21 3.93 -7.89
N LYS A 375 14.92 3.68 -8.10
CA LYS A 375 13.86 4.69 -7.91
C LYS A 375 13.01 4.46 -6.67
N TYR A 376 12.72 3.20 -6.31
CA TYR A 376 11.73 2.87 -5.28
C TYR A 376 12.37 2.36 -3.99
N ASN A 377 13.52 2.92 -3.62
CA ASN A 377 14.24 2.62 -2.40
C ASN A 377 13.70 3.46 -1.23
N TRP A 378 13.37 2.79 -0.12
CA TRP A 378 12.79 3.43 1.06
C TRP A 378 13.67 4.51 1.69
N ASP A 379 15.01 4.42 1.63
CA ASP A 379 15.88 5.44 2.21
C ASP A 379 15.83 6.74 1.40
N LYS A 380 15.74 6.66 0.07
CA LYS A 380 15.52 7.84 -0.80
C LYS A 380 14.15 8.48 -0.53
N ILE A 381 13.11 7.66 -0.37
CA ILE A 381 11.74 8.10 -0.07
C ILE A 381 11.67 8.76 1.31
N ALA A 382 12.30 8.16 2.31
CA ALA A 382 12.41 8.73 3.65
C ALA A 382 13.15 10.07 3.64
N GLN A 383 14.22 10.22 2.84
CA GLN A 383 14.93 11.48 2.69
C GLN A 383 14.03 12.57 2.07
N GLN A 384 13.24 12.25 1.05
CA GLN A 384 12.27 13.19 0.47
C GLN A 384 11.22 13.60 1.49
N THR A 385 10.68 12.64 2.25
CA THR A 385 9.69 12.90 3.30
C THR A 385 10.28 13.76 4.42
N LYS A 386 11.50 13.47 4.87
CA LYS A 386 12.22 14.26 5.87
C LYS A 386 12.42 15.71 5.40
N THR A 387 12.88 15.91 4.17
CA THR A 387 13.06 17.25 3.58
C THR A 387 11.75 18.02 3.57
N MET A 388 10.62 17.36 3.28
CA MET A 388 9.30 18.01 3.32
C MET A 388 8.93 18.43 4.74
N TYR A 389 9.19 17.61 5.76
CA TYR A 389 8.96 17.99 7.15
C TYR A 389 9.81 19.20 7.55
N GLU A 390 11.10 19.20 7.21
CA GLU A 390 12.03 20.30 7.49
C GLU A 390 11.58 21.61 6.84
N ASN A 391 11.13 21.58 5.60
CA ASN A 391 10.63 22.76 4.88
C ASN A 391 9.37 23.34 5.58
N ILE A 392 8.44 22.49 5.96
CA ILE A 392 7.23 22.93 6.66
C ILE A 392 7.53 23.48 8.06
N LEU A 393 8.51 22.93 8.76
CA LEU A 393 8.94 23.47 10.06
C LEU A 393 9.57 24.86 9.92
N ALA A 394 10.30 25.10 8.84
CA ALA A 394 10.82 26.44 8.53
C ALA A 394 9.70 27.45 8.21
N GLU A 395 8.64 27.05 7.53
CA GLU A 395 7.43 27.86 7.32
C GLU A 395 6.65 28.05 8.63
N TYR A 396 6.45 26.98 9.39
CA TYR A 396 5.76 26.99 10.68
C TYR A 396 6.41 27.97 11.66
N SER A 397 7.74 28.00 11.77
CA SER A 397 8.46 28.88 12.69
C SER A 397 8.17 30.38 12.47
N LYS A 398 7.76 30.76 11.25
CA LYS A 398 7.39 32.12 10.85
C LYS A 398 5.88 32.39 10.92
N SER A 399 5.08 31.34 11.19
CA SER A 399 3.63 31.41 11.17
C SER A 399 3.04 31.87 12.50
N PHE A 400 1.81 32.36 12.47
CA PHE A 400 0.99 32.65 13.67
C PHE A 400 0.82 31.41 14.57
N TRP A 401 0.87 30.19 14.01
CA TRP A 401 0.73 28.95 14.77
C TRP A 401 1.88 28.69 15.74
N ALA A 402 3.09 29.15 15.42
CA ALA A 402 4.27 29.01 16.27
C ALA A 402 4.26 29.97 17.48
N GLN A 403 3.44 31.01 17.45
CA GLN A 403 3.33 31.95 18.56
C GLN A 403 2.62 31.30 19.75
N LYS A 404 3.23 31.35 20.93
CA LYS A 404 2.56 30.89 22.16
C LYS A 404 1.32 31.74 22.41
N ILE A 405 0.18 31.08 22.60
CA ILE A 405 -0.96 31.74 23.22
C ILE A 405 -0.55 31.99 24.67
N GLN A 406 -0.45 33.24 25.05
CA GLN A 406 -0.24 33.63 26.44
C GLN A 406 -1.45 33.24 27.30
#